data_cb87226569d51f67dcbda3924e2bb220
#
_entry.id   cb87226569d51f67dcbda3924e2bb220
#
_cell.length_a   1.000
_cell.length_b   1.000
_cell.length_c   1.000
_cell.angle_alpha   90.00
_cell.angle_beta   90.00
_cell.angle_gamma   90.00
#
_symmetry.space_group_name_H-M   'P 1'
#
loop_
_entity.id
_entity.type
_entity.pdbx_description
1 polymer ?
#
loop_
_entity_poly.entity_id
_entity_poly.type
_entity_poly.pdbx_seq_one_letter_code
_entity_poly.pdbx_strand_id
1 'polypeptide(L)'
;MKLRYLWSILLMLILHAQVSALDTDRDQPFEVEADSAIVDENLGSTIYRGDVSITQGSLKILADEIEIITSGGEVIQIIARTDEDSNRLAHLEQQPDDKERVFADARSINYYIQEQRVNLTGEARLRQKGDEFTGEVVYYDVGQGIVNLKSGSENERIKIKYNTAK
;
A
#
# COMPACT_ATOMS: atom_id res chain seq x y z
N MET A 1 53.01 32.92 5.83
CA MET A 1 51.56 33.24 5.96
C MET A 1 50.66 32.60 4.91
N LYS A 2 51.14 31.92 3.89
CA LYS A 2 50.28 31.31 2.79
C LYS A 2 49.86 29.86 3.04
N LEU A 3 50.46 29.16 4.00
CA LEU A 3 50.19 27.74 4.25
C LEU A 3 48.97 27.48 5.16
N ARG A 4 48.53 28.48 5.94
CA ARG A 4 47.39 28.36 6.87
C ARG A 4 46.04 28.45 6.18
N TYR A 5 45.96 29.09 5.00
CA TYR A 5 44.73 29.20 4.22
C TYR A 5 44.44 27.96 3.37
N LEU A 6 45.45 27.19 3.03
CA LEU A 6 45.28 25.92 2.31
C LEU A 6 44.56 24.86 3.14
N TRP A 7 44.77 24.84 4.46
CA TRP A 7 44.09 23.92 5.37
C TRP A 7 42.62 24.30 5.62
N SER A 8 42.29 25.60 5.58
CA SER A 8 40.92 26.09 5.73
C SER A 8 40.05 25.78 4.50
N ILE A 9 40.63 25.73 3.30
CA ILE A 9 39.92 25.38 2.06
C ILE A 9 39.70 23.86 1.98
N LEU A 10 40.63 23.06 2.49
CA LEU A 10 40.48 21.59 2.49
C LEU A 10 39.41 21.11 3.48
N LEU A 11 39.17 21.84 4.56
CA LEU A 11 38.16 21.50 5.56
C LEU A 11 36.71 21.83 5.09
N MET A 12 36.58 22.74 4.11
CA MET A 12 35.25 23.15 3.57
C MET A 12 34.73 22.23 2.47
N LEU A 13 35.52 21.26 2.02
CA LEU A 13 35.17 20.36 0.92
C LEU A 13 34.53 19.01 1.37
N ILE A 14 34.35 18.79 2.69
CA ILE A 14 33.94 17.49 3.23
C ILE A 14 32.43 17.48 3.63
N LEU A 15 31.69 18.57 3.46
CA LEU A 15 30.28 18.64 3.83
C LEU A 15 29.34 18.52 2.61
N HIS A 16 29.66 17.64 1.67
CA HIS A 16 28.63 17.11 0.78
C HIS A 16 27.96 15.95 1.50
N ALA A 17 27.08 16.25 2.46
CA ALA A 17 26.10 15.30 2.94
C ALA A 17 25.32 14.85 1.70
N GLN A 18 25.56 13.63 1.28
CA GLN A 18 24.68 12.93 0.34
C GLN A 18 23.34 12.82 1.04
N VAL A 19 22.46 13.78 0.80
CA VAL A 19 21.03 13.57 1.06
C VAL A 19 20.64 12.52 0.03
N SER A 20 20.71 11.25 0.41
CA SER A 20 19.97 10.22 -0.30
C SER A 20 18.51 10.61 -0.09
N ALA A 21 17.87 11.17 -1.13
CA ALA A 21 16.43 11.18 -1.20
C ALA A 21 16.02 9.70 -1.05
N LEU A 22 15.27 9.36 0.01
CA LEU A 22 14.56 8.10 0.06
C LEU A 22 13.63 8.13 -1.15
N ASP A 23 13.89 7.24 -2.12
CA ASP A 23 12.93 6.99 -3.18
C ASP A 23 11.65 6.55 -2.49
N THR A 24 10.60 7.36 -2.61
CA THR A 24 9.29 6.97 -2.07
C THR A 24 8.79 5.77 -2.84
N ASP A 25 7.96 4.92 -2.24
CA ASP A 25 7.36 3.76 -2.93
C ASP A 25 6.77 4.14 -4.30
N ARG A 26 6.24 5.36 -4.43
CA ARG A 26 5.59 5.86 -5.64
C ARG A 26 6.54 6.06 -6.83
N ASP A 27 7.82 6.28 -6.56
CA ASP A 27 8.84 6.49 -7.61
C ASP A 27 9.39 5.16 -8.14
N GLN A 28 9.04 4.03 -7.47
CA GLN A 28 9.43 2.70 -7.91
C GLN A 28 8.48 2.20 -9.02
N PRO A 29 8.96 1.38 -9.97
CA PRO A 29 8.10 0.77 -10.96
C PRO A 29 7.11 -0.21 -10.34
N PHE A 30 5.94 -0.36 -10.96
CA PHE A 30 5.04 -1.46 -10.70
C PHE A 30 5.55 -2.73 -11.39
N GLU A 31 5.68 -3.80 -10.63
CA GLU A 31 5.94 -5.14 -11.15
C GLU A 31 4.69 -6.00 -10.92
N VAL A 32 4.26 -6.73 -11.94
CA VAL A 32 3.04 -7.55 -11.89
C VAL A 32 3.37 -8.94 -12.40
N GLU A 33 2.97 -9.96 -11.62
CA GLU A 33 3.00 -11.37 -11.99
C GLU A 33 1.56 -11.92 -11.97
N ALA A 34 1.16 -12.66 -13.00
CA ALA A 34 -0.16 -13.26 -13.13
C ALA A 34 -0.16 -14.36 -14.20
N ASP A 35 -1.19 -15.23 -14.20
CA ASP A 35 -1.35 -16.25 -15.27
C ASP A 35 -1.85 -15.64 -16.58
N SER A 36 -2.66 -14.57 -16.51
CA SER A 36 -3.22 -13.90 -17.67
C SER A 36 -3.50 -12.43 -17.43
N ALA A 37 -3.56 -11.65 -18.52
CA ALA A 37 -3.93 -10.24 -18.47
C ALA A 37 -4.83 -9.87 -19.66
N ILE A 38 -5.78 -8.95 -19.41
CA ILE A 38 -6.59 -8.28 -20.42
C ILE A 38 -6.34 -6.79 -20.29
N VAL A 39 -5.83 -6.18 -21.36
CA VAL A 39 -5.53 -4.74 -21.40
C VAL A 39 -6.58 -4.04 -22.25
N ASP A 40 -7.25 -3.04 -21.70
CA ASP A 40 -8.14 -2.13 -22.43
C ASP A 40 -7.58 -0.71 -22.34
N GLU A 41 -6.84 -0.33 -23.39
CA GLU A 41 -6.22 0.99 -23.47
C GLU A 41 -7.25 2.13 -23.57
N ASN A 42 -8.45 1.86 -24.12
CA ASN A 42 -9.49 2.89 -24.25
C ASN A 42 -10.13 3.23 -22.90
N LEU A 43 -10.28 2.23 -22.04
CA LEU A 43 -10.79 2.41 -20.67
C LEU A 43 -9.67 2.74 -19.66
N GLY A 44 -8.41 2.59 -20.05
CA GLY A 44 -7.29 2.71 -19.13
C GLY A 44 -7.34 1.65 -18.03
N SER A 45 -7.82 0.44 -18.34
CA SER A 45 -7.97 -0.66 -17.39
C SER A 45 -7.16 -1.88 -17.84
N THR A 46 -6.48 -2.51 -16.89
CA THR A 46 -5.84 -3.80 -17.09
C THR A 46 -6.26 -4.76 -15.99
N ILE A 47 -6.82 -5.92 -16.38
CA ILE A 47 -7.27 -6.96 -15.48
C ILE A 47 -6.30 -8.12 -15.55
N TYR A 48 -5.72 -8.47 -14.41
CA TYR A 48 -4.82 -9.62 -14.22
C TYR A 48 -5.57 -10.72 -13.47
N ARG A 49 -5.35 -12.01 -13.82
CA ARG A 49 -5.97 -13.17 -13.20
C ARG A 49 -5.00 -14.30 -12.97
N GLY A 50 -5.23 -15.05 -11.89
CA GLY A 50 -4.49 -16.23 -11.48
C GLY A 50 -3.26 -15.89 -10.65
N ASP A 51 -3.34 -16.16 -9.34
CA ASP A 51 -2.26 -15.92 -8.35
C ASP A 51 -1.53 -14.58 -8.53
N VAL A 52 -2.31 -13.50 -8.69
CA VAL A 52 -1.77 -12.18 -9.03
C VAL A 52 -0.97 -11.61 -7.88
N SER A 53 0.23 -11.15 -8.20
CA SER A 53 1.12 -10.41 -7.31
C SER A 53 1.49 -9.06 -7.93
N ILE A 54 1.29 -7.97 -7.19
CA ILE A 54 1.77 -6.63 -7.55
C ILE A 54 2.76 -6.17 -6.49
N THR A 55 3.87 -5.58 -6.93
CA THR A 55 4.83 -4.90 -6.05
C THR A 55 5.19 -3.52 -6.57
N GLN A 56 5.37 -2.56 -5.65
CA GLN A 56 5.92 -1.23 -5.91
C GLN A 56 6.62 -0.73 -4.63
N GLY A 57 7.93 -0.75 -4.59
CA GLY A 57 8.68 -0.45 -3.37
C GLY A 57 8.28 -1.38 -2.21
N SER A 58 7.74 -0.83 -1.14
CA SER A 58 7.26 -1.59 0.02
C SER A 58 5.81 -2.10 -0.14
N LEU A 59 5.07 -1.59 -1.13
CA LEU A 59 3.72 -2.04 -1.43
C LEU A 59 3.77 -3.45 -2.05
N LYS A 60 2.96 -4.34 -1.50
CA LYS A 60 2.69 -5.66 -2.07
C LYS A 60 1.20 -5.96 -1.99
N ILE A 61 0.62 -6.43 -3.10
CA ILE A 61 -0.78 -6.84 -3.17
C ILE A 61 -0.85 -8.24 -3.79
N LEU A 62 -1.60 -9.13 -3.16
CA LEU A 62 -1.84 -10.50 -3.62
C LEU A 62 -3.34 -10.73 -3.71
N ALA A 63 -3.81 -11.35 -4.82
CA ALA A 63 -5.22 -11.68 -5.01
C ALA A 63 -5.41 -12.74 -6.12
N ASP A 64 -6.63 -13.22 -6.31
CA ASP A 64 -6.97 -14.10 -7.44
C ASP A 64 -7.19 -13.27 -8.72
N GLU A 65 -7.71 -12.04 -8.59
CA GLU A 65 -7.86 -11.05 -9.66
C GLU A 65 -7.43 -9.66 -9.17
N ILE A 66 -6.68 -8.94 -10.01
CA ILE A 66 -6.36 -7.53 -9.75
C ILE A 66 -6.65 -6.70 -11.00
N GLU A 67 -7.42 -5.63 -10.83
CA GLU A 67 -7.66 -4.63 -11.85
C GLU A 67 -6.86 -3.37 -11.51
N ILE A 68 -6.05 -2.89 -12.45
CA ILE A 68 -5.32 -1.63 -12.37
C ILE A 68 -6.03 -0.62 -13.28
N ILE A 69 -6.39 0.53 -12.70
CA ILE A 69 -6.99 1.65 -13.44
C ILE A 69 -5.97 2.76 -13.56
N THR A 70 -5.76 3.22 -14.78
CA THR A 70 -4.83 4.30 -15.13
C THR A 70 -5.58 5.51 -15.70
N SER A 71 -5.04 6.68 -15.46
CA SER A 71 -5.50 7.93 -16.08
C SER A 71 -4.30 8.82 -16.35
N GLY A 72 -4.19 9.33 -17.60
CA GLY A 72 -3.05 10.16 -17.99
C GLY A 72 -1.70 9.46 -17.91
N GLY A 73 -1.67 8.11 -17.95
CA GLY A 73 -0.44 7.30 -17.82
C GLY A 73 -0.03 6.99 -16.38
N GLU A 74 -0.80 7.45 -15.39
CA GLU A 74 -0.56 7.16 -13.97
C GLU A 74 -1.57 6.14 -13.44
N VAL A 75 -1.13 5.26 -12.53
CA VAL A 75 -2.04 4.37 -11.80
C VAL A 75 -2.80 5.20 -10.77
N ILE A 76 -4.13 5.19 -10.86
CA ILE A 76 -5.00 5.92 -9.94
C ILE A 76 -5.70 5.01 -8.93
N GLN A 77 -5.95 3.75 -9.31
CA GLN A 77 -6.65 2.80 -8.45
C GLN A 77 -6.18 1.37 -8.73
N ILE A 78 -6.09 0.57 -7.68
CA ILE A 78 -5.89 -0.88 -7.75
C ILE A 78 -7.07 -1.54 -7.02
N ILE A 79 -7.71 -2.50 -7.68
CA ILE A 79 -8.82 -3.27 -7.11
C ILE A 79 -8.41 -4.73 -7.09
N ALA A 80 -8.18 -5.27 -5.91
CA ALA A 80 -7.82 -6.66 -5.69
C ALA A 80 -9.03 -7.44 -5.18
N ARG A 81 -9.30 -8.60 -5.76
CA ARG A 81 -10.45 -9.45 -5.41
C ARG A 81 -10.02 -10.91 -5.29
N THR A 82 -10.74 -11.64 -4.47
CA THR A 82 -10.65 -13.10 -4.42
C THR A 82 -11.90 -13.71 -5.05
N ASP A 83 -11.76 -14.90 -5.60
CA ASP A 83 -12.88 -15.68 -6.09
C ASP A 83 -13.84 -16.02 -4.94
N GLU A 84 -15.14 -16.15 -5.23
CA GLU A 84 -16.16 -16.44 -4.21
C GLU A 84 -15.89 -17.77 -3.48
N ASP A 85 -15.36 -18.77 -4.18
CA ASP A 85 -15.02 -20.08 -3.64
C ASP A 85 -13.60 -20.14 -3.04
N SER A 86 -12.85 -19.04 -3.09
CA SER A 86 -11.48 -18.98 -2.56
C SER A 86 -11.47 -19.00 -1.04
N ASN A 87 -10.62 -19.85 -0.47
CA ASN A 87 -10.35 -19.84 0.97
C ASN A 87 -9.31 -18.76 1.36
N ARG A 88 -8.76 -18.05 0.39
CA ARG A 88 -7.81 -16.96 0.59
C ARG A 88 -8.54 -15.62 0.56
N LEU A 89 -8.01 -14.66 1.25
CA LEU A 89 -8.39 -13.25 1.13
C LEU A 89 -7.36 -12.52 0.26
N ALA A 90 -7.78 -11.47 -0.41
CA ALA A 90 -6.85 -10.52 -0.97
C ALA A 90 -6.01 -9.92 0.16
N HIS A 91 -4.73 -9.71 -0.09
CA HIS A 91 -3.77 -9.23 0.88
C HIS A 91 -3.07 -7.97 0.38
N LEU A 92 -2.93 -6.99 1.25
CA LEU A 92 -2.13 -5.79 1.02
C LEU A 92 -1.15 -5.62 2.17
N GLU A 93 0.10 -5.37 1.82
CA GLU A 93 1.17 -5.00 2.75
C GLU A 93 1.84 -3.74 2.22
N GLN A 94 2.07 -2.76 3.10
CA GLN A 94 2.80 -1.54 2.77
C GLN A 94 3.48 -0.97 4.02
N GLN A 95 4.67 -0.39 3.84
CA GLN A 95 5.32 0.43 4.84
C GLN A 95 5.34 1.88 4.35
N PRO A 96 4.32 2.69 4.72
CA PRO A 96 4.31 4.11 4.35
C PRO A 96 5.50 4.83 4.96
N ASP A 97 5.97 5.89 4.30
CA ASP A 97 7.09 6.72 4.77
C ASP A 97 6.87 7.16 6.23
N ASP A 98 7.91 6.99 7.06
CA ASP A 98 7.93 7.33 8.48
C ASP A 98 6.82 6.67 9.34
N LYS A 99 6.14 5.64 8.83
CA LYS A 99 5.07 4.92 9.55
C LYS A 99 5.38 3.44 9.70
N GLU A 100 4.69 2.83 10.64
CA GLU A 100 4.73 1.37 10.83
C GLU A 100 4.08 0.65 9.64
N ARG A 101 4.58 -0.55 9.37
CA ARG A 101 4.04 -1.43 8.34
C ARG A 101 2.57 -1.75 8.61
N VAL A 102 1.79 -1.69 7.53
CA VAL A 102 0.36 -1.99 7.51
C VAL A 102 0.14 -3.29 6.78
N PHE A 103 -0.75 -4.12 7.31
CA PHE A 103 -1.24 -5.32 6.66
C PHE A 103 -2.76 -5.24 6.58
N ALA A 104 -3.33 -5.55 5.42
CA ALA A 104 -4.77 -5.57 5.21
C ALA A 104 -5.18 -6.84 4.49
N ASP A 105 -6.26 -7.46 4.94
CA ASP A 105 -6.84 -8.65 4.35
C ASP A 105 -8.35 -8.42 4.15
N ALA A 106 -8.92 -8.80 3.00
CA ALA A 106 -10.36 -8.72 2.72
C ALA A 106 -10.75 -9.53 1.49
N ARG A 107 -12.04 -9.77 1.26
CA ARG A 107 -12.54 -10.32 -0.01
C ARG A 107 -12.27 -9.37 -1.18
N SER A 108 -12.38 -8.06 -0.93
CA SER A 108 -12.05 -7.03 -1.90
C SER A 108 -11.28 -5.89 -1.24
N ILE A 109 -10.20 -5.46 -1.89
CA ILE A 109 -9.37 -4.33 -1.50
C ILE A 109 -9.38 -3.31 -2.62
N ASN A 110 -9.83 -2.09 -2.35
CA ASN A 110 -9.74 -0.95 -3.26
C ASN A 110 -8.71 0.03 -2.73
N TYR A 111 -7.60 0.20 -3.44
CA TYR A 111 -6.56 1.17 -3.10
C TYR A 111 -6.58 2.35 -4.06
N TYR A 112 -6.93 3.51 -3.56
CA TYR A 112 -6.90 4.81 -4.25
C TYR A 112 -5.54 5.45 -4.02
N ILE A 113 -4.66 5.36 -5.01
CA ILE A 113 -3.23 5.70 -4.88
C ILE A 113 -3.02 7.18 -4.53
N GLN A 114 -3.64 8.08 -5.31
CA GLN A 114 -3.45 9.53 -5.12
C GLN A 114 -4.03 10.03 -3.80
N GLU A 115 -5.12 9.42 -3.37
CA GLU A 115 -5.84 9.79 -2.14
C GLU A 115 -5.23 9.12 -0.90
N GLN A 116 -4.32 8.16 -1.09
CA GLN A 116 -3.76 7.32 0.00
C GLN A 116 -4.86 6.66 0.85
N ARG A 117 -5.92 6.15 0.20
CA ARG A 117 -7.04 5.51 0.89
C ARG A 117 -7.20 4.07 0.46
N VAL A 118 -7.43 3.20 1.43
CA VAL A 118 -7.70 1.78 1.24
C VAL A 118 -9.09 1.47 1.78
N ASN A 119 -9.93 0.87 0.95
CA ASN A 119 -11.24 0.36 1.34
C ASN A 119 -11.20 -1.17 1.29
N LEU A 120 -11.49 -1.81 2.41
CA LEU A 120 -11.55 -3.25 2.59
C LEU A 120 -13.02 -3.66 2.73
N THR A 121 -13.46 -4.68 2.00
CA THR A 121 -14.85 -5.17 2.06
C THR A 121 -14.86 -6.70 2.08
N GLY A 122 -15.69 -7.26 2.94
CA GLY A 122 -15.84 -8.71 3.15
C GLY A 122 -14.72 -9.28 4.03
N GLU A 123 -15.05 -9.73 5.22
CA GLU A 123 -14.11 -10.29 6.19
C GLU A 123 -12.88 -9.37 6.45
N ALA A 124 -13.12 -8.05 6.42
CA ALA A 124 -12.08 -7.04 6.42
C ALA A 124 -11.28 -7.03 7.73
N ARG A 125 -9.95 -7.04 7.60
CA ARG A 125 -8.99 -6.96 8.69
C ARG A 125 -7.86 -6.01 8.35
N LEU A 126 -7.56 -5.08 9.26
CA LEU A 126 -6.41 -4.18 9.18
C LEU A 126 -5.53 -4.37 10.41
N ARG A 127 -4.23 -4.49 10.22
CA ARG A 127 -3.25 -4.60 11.31
C ARG A 127 -2.16 -3.55 11.16
N GLN A 128 -1.91 -2.80 12.23
CA GLN A 128 -0.85 -1.79 12.29
C GLN A 128 -0.39 -1.62 13.75
N LYS A 129 0.91 -1.51 13.99
CA LYS A 129 1.50 -1.30 15.34
C LYS A 129 1.12 -2.37 16.38
N GLY A 130 0.73 -3.55 15.91
CA GLY A 130 0.21 -4.61 16.77
C GLY A 130 -1.28 -4.49 17.10
N ASP A 131 -1.92 -3.38 16.70
CA ASP A 131 -3.38 -3.25 16.77
C ASP A 131 -4.04 -4.00 15.60
N GLU A 132 -5.24 -4.54 15.85
CA GLU A 132 -6.04 -5.24 14.83
C GLU A 132 -7.47 -4.68 14.83
N PHE A 133 -7.94 -4.33 13.63
CA PHE A 133 -9.27 -3.80 13.34
C PHE A 133 -9.99 -4.77 12.41
N THR A 134 -11.16 -5.28 12.83
CA THR A 134 -11.92 -6.27 12.07
C THR A 134 -13.38 -5.84 11.94
N GLY A 135 -13.94 -5.99 10.74
CA GLY A 135 -15.32 -5.68 10.42
C GLY A 135 -15.71 -6.20 9.04
N GLU A 136 -16.93 -5.94 8.61
CA GLU A 136 -17.33 -6.22 7.22
C GLU A 136 -16.71 -5.21 6.27
N VAL A 137 -16.64 -3.93 6.68
CA VAL A 137 -16.01 -2.88 5.91
C VAL A 137 -15.03 -2.10 6.79
N VAL A 138 -13.83 -1.90 6.29
CA VAL A 138 -12.81 -1.04 6.90
C VAL A 138 -12.35 0.00 5.88
N TYR A 139 -12.47 1.27 6.23
CA TYR A 139 -11.91 2.39 5.50
C TYR A 139 -10.65 2.86 6.21
N TYR A 140 -9.55 2.90 5.52
CA TYR A 140 -8.27 3.34 6.06
C TYR A 140 -7.68 4.49 5.24
N ASP A 141 -7.53 5.65 5.87
CA ASP A 141 -6.75 6.76 5.34
C ASP A 141 -5.30 6.60 5.77
N VAL A 142 -4.46 6.16 4.83
CA VAL A 142 -3.03 5.89 5.07
C VAL A 142 -2.30 7.20 5.42
N GLY A 143 -2.66 8.30 4.75
CA GLY A 143 -2.05 9.62 4.96
C GLY A 143 -2.30 10.15 6.37
N GLN A 144 -3.54 10.08 6.84
CA GLN A 144 -3.95 10.60 8.15
C GLN A 144 -3.84 9.56 9.28
N GLY A 145 -3.76 8.26 8.95
CA GLY A 145 -3.77 7.18 9.94
C GLY A 145 -5.15 6.97 10.58
N ILE A 146 -6.24 7.31 9.87
CA ILE A 146 -7.60 7.20 10.37
C ILE A 146 -8.23 5.89 9.89
N VAL A 147 -8.79 5.11 10.81
CA VAL A 147 -9.51 3.87 10.55
C VAL A 147 -10.99 4.03 10.91
N ASN A 148 -11.88 3.77 9.95
CA ASN A 148 -13.32 3.71 10.15
C ASN A 148 -13.83 2.30 9.86
N LEU A 149 -14.63 1.72 10.76
CA LEU A 149 -15.15 0.36 10.64
C LEU A 149 -16.67 0.37 10.56
N LYS A 150 -17.20 -0.58 9.79
CA LYS A 150 -18.64 -0.87 9.75
C LYS A 150 -18.89 -2.38 9.86
N SER A 151 -19.95 -2.77 10.56
CA SER A 151 -20.49 -4.13 10.54
C SER A 151 -21.32 -4.35 9.28
N GLY A 152 -21.46 -5.60 8.84
CA GLY A 152 -22.27 -5.98 7.67
C GLY A 152 -23.76 -6.02 7.98
N SER A 153 -24.14 -6.34 9.21
CA SER A 153 -25.53 -6.49 9.65
C SER A 153 -25.70 -6.07 11.11
N GLU A 154 -26.97 -5.96 11.56
CA GLU A 154 -27.29 -5.63 12.97
C GLU A 154 -26.76 -6.66 13.97
N ASN A 155 -26.55 -7.91 13.55
CA ASN A 155 -26.06 -9.00 14.40
C ASN A 155 -24.54 -9.15 14.37
N GLU A 156 -23.85 -8.50 13.45
CA GLU A 156 -22.40 -8.52 13.35
C GLU A 156 -21.81 -7.32 14.11
N ARG A 157 -20.62 -7.51 14.67
CA ARG A 157 -19.93 -6.47 15.42
C ARG A 157 -18.53 -6.26 14.88
N ILE A 158 -18.13 -5.00 14.83
CA ILE A 158 -16.71 -4.65 14.68
C ILE A 158 -15.93 -5.17 15.90
N LYS A 159 -14.67 -5.53 15.68
CA LYS A 159 -13.74 -5.94 16.73
C LYS A 159 -12.47 -5.13 16.62
N ILE A 160 -12.01 -4.58 17.74
CA ILE A 160 -10.73 -3.85 17.80
C ILE A 160 -9.93 -4.49 18.94
N LYS A 161 -8.69 -4.89 18.61
CA LYS A 161 -7.72 -5.39 19.57
C LYS A 161 -6.55 -4.42 19.60
N TYR A 162 -6.30 -3.83 20.76
CA TYR A 162 -5.16 -2.95 20.97
C TYR A 162 -3.98 -3.72 21.56
N ASN A 163 -2.80 -3.49 21.02
CA ASN A 163 -1.56 -3.95 21.63
C ASN A 163 -1.12 -2.94 22.70
N THR A 164 -1.32 -3.31 23.97
CA THR A 164 -0.94 -2.46 25.11
C THR A 164 0.46 -2.75 25.65
N ALA A 165 1.21 -3.67 25.03
CA ALA A 165 2.59 -3.93 25.41
C ALA A 165 3.46 -2.73 25.01
N LYS A 166 4.08 -2.09 26.02
CA LYS A 166 5.09 -1.04 25.87
C LYS A 166 6.47 -1.68 25.77
#